data_71bc2a2a5b279a6794f0756074988f10
#
_entry.id   71bc2a2a5b279a6794f0756074988f10
#
_cell.length_a   1.000
_cell.length_b   1.000
_cell.length_c   1.000
_cell.angle_alpha   90.00
_cell.angle_beta   90.00
_cell.angle_gamma   90.00
#
_symmetry.space_group_name_H-M   'P 1'
#
loop_
_entity.id
_entity.type
_entity.pdbx_description
1 polymer ?
#
loop_
_entity_poly.entity_id
_entity_poly.type
_entity_poly.pdbx_seq_one_letter_code
_entity_poly.pdbx_strand_id
1 'polypeptide(L)'
;LNTGNKQVDKNTLDIVDGKKLLKKLHDNNIYPIARIVTFKDTKLANEHPEWTFKNSDGSVWTNGKGDSFVNPFMKEVWKYDIDVAKAAAKAGFQDIQFDYVRFPEGFENQADSLTYNKGEYKNSQMSSGDQRVDTITKFLEYANKELKPMGVNVSADVFGYSALVENAPGIGQSFPKISKNVDAISSMIYPSHWSNGDFGLQAPDTEPYKTVNRYIQKENSLLDTLGKDKPISRPWIQDFTASYLGAGNYIDYDTRAISEEVQALKDNGVNEFLLWNAGNDYTEGVNYNPKKGNAKEQDPEGVEQTNDKEDQHSDSQDNEQADNKNK
;
A
#
# COMPACT_ATOMS: atom_id res chain seq x y z
N LEU A 1 -16.82 19.76 -2.86
CA LEU A 1 -17.10 19.12 -1.57
C LEU A 1 -17.27 20.20 -0.49
N ASN A 2 -18.19 20.03 0.41
CA ASN A 2 -18.25 20.83 1.64
C ASN A 2 -18.07 19.86 2.81
N THR A 3 -16.86 19.76 3.30
CA THR A 3 -16.48 18.80 4.35
C THR A 3 -16.61 19.42 5.76
N GLY A 4 -16.71 20.75 5.84
CA GLY A 4 -16.57 21.52 7.07
C GLY A 4 -15.10 21.74 7.48
N ASN A 5 -14.16 21.17 6.77
CA ASN A 5 -12.73 21.43 6.92
C ASN A 5 -12.27 22.36 5.79
N LYS A 6 -11.94 23.60 6.13
CA LYS A 6 -11.55 24.61 5.15
C LYS A 6 -10.35 24.22 4.30
N GLN A 7 -9.40 23.47 4.86
CA GLN A 7 -8.21 23.03 4.14
C GLN A 7 -8.55 21.97 3.11
N VAL A 8 -9.40 21.00 3.46
CA VAL A 8 -9.90 19.98 2.53
C VAL A 8 -10.70 20.64 1.40
N ASP A 9 -11.61 21.53 1.76
CA ASP A 9 -12.46 22.22 0.77
C ASP A 9 -11.64 23.08 -0.21
N LYS A 10 -10.58 23.76 0.28
CA LYS A 10 -9.62 24.53 -0.52
C LYS A 10 -8.84 23.62 -1.48
N ASN A 11 -8.47 22.41 -1.07
CA ASN A 11 -7.64 21.49 -1.85
C ASN A 11 -8.46 20.60 -2.78
N THR A 12 -9.79 20.65 -2.69
CA THR A 12 -10.68 19.91 -3.58
C THR A 12 -10.70 20.51 -4.97
N LEU A 13 -10.52 19.67 -6.00
CA LEU A 13 -10.68 20.03 -7.40
C LEU A 13 -11.96 19.40 -7.95
N ASP A 14 -12.71 20.14 -8.76
CA ASP A 14 -13.94 19.67 -9.39
C ASP A 14 -13.61 19.10 -10.79
N ILE A 15 -12.97 17.93 -10.79
CA ILE A 15 -12.52 17.24 -12.02
C ILE A 15 -13.47 16.14 -12.49
N VAL A 16 -14.39 15.70 -11.63
CA VAL A 16 -15.36 14.66 -11.94
C VAL A 16 -16.66 14.88 -11.15
N ASP A 17 -17.79 14.66 -11.81
CA ASP A 17 -19.09 14.58 -11.12
C ASP A 17 -19.18 13.27 -10.32
N GLY A 18 -18.74 13.33 -9.05
CA GLY A 18 -18.69 12.19 -8.15
C GLY A 18 -20.04 11.52 -7.93
N LYS A 19 -21.14 12.29 -7.88
CA LYS A 19 -22.50 11.72 -7.72
C LYS A 19 -22.91 10.91 -8.93
N LYS A 20 -22.67 11.44 -10.13
CA LYS A 20 -22.98 10.75 -11.38
C LYS A 20 -22.11 9.50 -11.56
N LEU A 21 -20.83 9.60 -11.22
CA LEU A 21 -19.90 8.47 -11.27
C LEU A 21 -20.36 7.35 -10.33
N LEU A 22 -20.56 7.65 -9.05
CA LEU A 22 -20.96 6.66 -8.04
C LEU A 22 -22.31 6.04 -8.35
N LYS A 23 -23.29 6.85 -8.84
CA LYS A 23 -24.56 6.29 -9.30
C LYS A 23 -24.33 5.26 -10.41
N LYS A 24 -23.48 5.57 -11.41
CA LYS A 24 -23.18 4.65 -12.51
C LYS A 24 -22.50 3.38 -12.02
N LEU A 25 -21.58 3.46 -11.05
CA LEU A 25 -20.92 2.30 -10.45
C LEU A 25 -21.95 1.41 -9.73
N HIS A 26 -22.78 2.00 -8.88
CA HIS A 26 -23.83 1.25 -8.15
C HIS A 26 -24.87 0.62 -9.07
N ASP A 27 -25.33 1.34 -10.11
CA ASP A 27 -26.28 0.82 -11.10
C ASP A 27 -25.72 -0.40 -11.86
N ASN A 28 -24.40 -0.56 -11.91
CA ASN A 28 -23.71 -1.69 -12.54
C ASN A 28 -23.17 -2.71 -11.52
N ASN A 29 -23.55 -2.64 -10.26
CA ASN A 29 -23.07 -3.51 -9.17
C ASN A 29 -21.54 -3.48 -9.01
N ILE A 30 -20.91 -2.34 -9.25
CA ILE A 30 -19.47 -2.13 -9.04
C ILE A 30 -19.26 -1.57 -7.63
N TYR A 31 -18.40 -2.23 -6.86
CA TYR A 31 -18.02 -1.83 -5.50
C TYR A 31 -17.01 -0.69 -5.54
N PRO A 32 -17.39 0.55 -5.14
CA PRO A 32 -16.50 1.69 -5.24
C PRO A 32 -15.57 1.80 -4.03
N ILE A 33 -14.28 1.81 -4.28
CA ILE A 33 -13.22 2.04 -3.30
C ILE A 33 -12.66 3.44 -3.50
N ALA A 34 -12.57 4.25 -2.44
CA ALA A 34 -11.88 5.52 -2.45
C ALA A 34 -10.45 5.32 -1.94
N ARG A 35 -9.48 5.31 -2.86
CA ARG A 35 -8.06 5.27 -2.50
C ARG A 35 -7.59 6.68 -2.13
N ILE A 36 -7.08 6.83 -0.91
CA ILE A 36 -6.58 8.09 -0.35
C ILE A 36 -5.08 7.98 -0.17
N VAL A 37 -4.33 8.82 -0.87
CA VAL A 37 -2.89 8.98 -0.63
C VAL A 37 -2.73 9.78 0.66
N THR A 38 -2.28 9.12 1.72
CA THR A 38 -2.35 9.62 3.09
C THR A 38 -1.20 10.58 3.40
N PHE A 39 -0.02 10.07 3.73
CA PHE A 39 1.08 10.92 4.21
C PHE A 39 2.00 11.46 3.12
N LYS A 40 1.90 11.00 1.89
CA LYS A 40 2.62 11.56 0.75
C LYS A 40 1.78 12.69 0.12
N ASP A 41 1.88 13.89 0.67
CA ASP A 41 1.11 15.06 0.21
C ASP A 41 2.01 16.30 0.10
N THR A 42 2.58 16.50 -1.08
CA THR A 42 3.46 17.63 -1.38
C THR A 42 2.72 18.95 -1.28
N LYS A 43 1.43 18.99 -1.65
CA LYS A 43 0.63 20.22 -1.59
C LYS A 43 0.40 20.64 -0.15
N LEU A 44 -0.10 19.72 0.68
CA LEU A 44 -0.35 19.99 2.10
C LEU A 44 0.94 20.32 2.85
N ALA A 45 2.05 19.62 2.56
CA ALA A 45 3.36 19.88 3.16
C ALA A 45 3.86 21.31 2.87
N ASN A 46 3.66 21.80 1.65
CA ASN A 46 4.03 23.17 1.29
C ASN A 46 3.09 24.25 1.86
N GLU A 47 1.81 23.93 2.03
CA GLU A 47 0.83 24.84 2.64
C GLU A 47 0.97 24.88 4.17
N HIS A 48 1.45 23.80 4.78
CA HIS A 48 1.64 23.63 6.22
C HIS A 48 3.05 23.11 6.55
N PRO A 49 4.10 23.96 6.37
CA PRO A 49 5.47 23.54 6.66
C PRO A 49 5.70 23.11 8.12
N GLU A 50 4.81 23.47 9.03
CA GLU A 50 4.82 23.04 10.44
C GLU A 50 4.33 21.59 10.62
N TRP A 51 3.67 20.99 9.62
CA TRP A 51 3.16 19.63 9.64
C TRP A 51 4.02 18.63 8.85
N THR A 52 5.22 19.01 8.49
CA THR A 52 6.10 18.19 7.65
C THR A 52 7.50 18.03 8.25
N PHE A 53 8.37 17.40 7.50
CA PHE A 53 9.79 17.27 7.79
C PHE A 53 10.55 18.42 7.14
N LYS A 54 11.57 18.96 7.82
CA LYS A 54 12.37 20.10 7.36
C LYS A 54 13.85 19.75 7.33
N ASN A 55 14.51 20.24 6.30
CA ASN A 55 15.96 20.25 6.22
C ASN A 55 16.57 21.19 7.27
N SER A 56 17.88 21.11 7.48
CA SER A 56 18.62 21.96 8.44
C SER A 56 18.54 23.47 8.12
N ASP A 57 18.30 23.82 6.86
CA ASP A 57 18.09 25.22 6.42
C ASP A 57 16.65 25.72 6.60
N GLY A 58 15.76 24.87 7.12
CA GLY A 58 14.36 25.19 7.34
C GLY A 58 13.42 24.95 6.15
N SER A 59 13.95 24.57 4.99
CA SER A 59 13.14 24.22 3.81
C SER A 59 12.37 22.92 4.06
N VAL A 60 11.24 22.74 3.36
CA VAL A 60 10.48 21.50 3.37
C VAL A 60 11.32 20.39 2.72
N TRP A 61 11.44 19.27 3.42
CA TRP A 61 12.16 18.12 2.89
C TRP A 61 11.41 17.47 1.74
N THR A 62 12.14 17.01 0.73
CA THR A 62 11.63 16.24 -0.39
C THR A 62 12.45 14.97 -0.57
N ASN A 63 11.80 13.90 -1.05
CA ASN A 63 12.52 12.70 -1.49
C ASN A 63 13.27 12.95 -2.82
N GLY A 64 14.01 11.95 -3.31
CA GLY A 64 14.77 12.04 -4.56
C GLY A 64 13.92 12.34 -5.82
N LYS A 65 12.59 12.19 -5.72
CA LYS A 65 11.63 12.48 -6.81
C LYS A 65 10.96 13.85 -6.67
N GLY A 66 11.30 14.62 -5.63
CA GLY A 66 10.73 15.92 -5.34
C GLY A 66 9.40 15.89 -4.61
N ASP A 67 8.97 14.73 -4.11
CA ASP A 67 7.75 14.63 -3.30
C ASP A 67 8.02 14.96 -1.83
N SER A 68 7.07 15.62 -1.20
CA SER A 68 7.07 15.85 0.25
C SER A 68 6.06 14.96 0.95
N PHE A 69 6.35 14.69 2.22
CA PHE A 69 5.47 13.96 3.11
C PHE A 69 5.02 14.88 4.26
N VAL A 70 3.75 14.79 4.61
CA VAL A 70 3.28 15.33 5.88
C VAL A 70 3.64 14.35 7.00
N ASN A 71 3.80 14.90 8.19
CA ASN A 71 4.36 14.17 9.33
C ASN A 71 3.31 13.29 10.02
N PRO A 72 3.43 11.95 9.99
CA PRO A 72 2.47 11.04 10.60
C PRO A 72 2.32 11.21 12.12
N PHE A 73 3.28 11.81 12.81
CA PHE A 73 3.17 12.09 14.25
C PHE A 73 2.14 13.18 14.59
N MET A 74 1.66 13.94 13.59
CA MET A 74 0.79 15.10 13.78
C MET A 74 -0.69 14.71 13.70
N LYS A 75 -1.43 14.95 14.78
CA LYS A 75 -2.89 14.66 14.83
C LYS A 75 -3.71 15.56 13.90
N GLU A 76 -3.21 16.73 13.58
CA GLU A 76 -3.80 17.66 12.60
C GLU A 76 -3.82 17.03 11.19
N VAL A 77 -2.75 16.33 10.83
CA VAL A 77 -2.67 15.56 9.57
C VAL A 77 -3.69 14.43 9.58
N TRP A 78 -3.78 13.67 10.68
CA TRP A 78 -4.79 12.61 10.80
C TRP A 78 -6.20 13.14 10.60
N LYS A 79 -6.50 14.28 11.22
CA LYS A 79 -7.81 14.90 11.09
C LYS A 79 -8.10 15.31 9.65
N TYR A 80 -7.10 15.85 8.95
CA TYR A 80 -7.24 16.21 7.54
C TYR A 80 -7.60 15.00 6.68
N ASP A 81 -6.83 13.91 6.78
CA ASP A 81 -7.05 12.68 6.02
C ASP A 81 -8.41 12.04 6.34
N ILE A 82 -8.81 12.04 7.61
CA ILE A 82 -10.11 11.51 8.02
C ILE A 82 -11.27 12.38 7.55
N ASP A 83 -11.12 13.69 7.47
CA ASP A 83 -12.14 14.57 6.91
C ASP A 83 -12.31 14.32 5.40
N VAL A 84 -11.21 14.05 4.66
CA VAL A 84 -11.26 13.58 3.26
C VAL A 84 -11.99 12.24 3.17
N ALA A 85 -11.62 11.28 4.01
CA ALA A 85 -12.23 9.96 4.07
C ALA A 85 -13.74 10.02 4.35
N LYS A 86 -14.16 10.84 5.32
CA LYS A 86 -15.57 11.06 5.64
C LYS A 86 -16.34 11.70 4.48
N ALA A 87 -15.69 12.58 3.71
CA ALA A 87 -16.31 13.15 2.52
C ALA A 87 -16.54 12.10 1.44
N ALA A 88 -15.57 11.19 1.22
CA ALA A 88 -15.70 10.08 0.30
C ALA A 88 -16.81 9.11 0.74
N ALA A 89 -16.87 8.75 2.02
CA ALA A 89 -17.92 7.91 2.58
C ALA A 89 -19.31 8.54 2.38
N LYS A 90 -19.48 9.83 2.67
CA LYS A 90 -20.74 10.57 2.43
C LYS A 90 -21.11 10.68 0.96
N ALA A 91 -20.13 10.66 0.07
CA ALA A 91 -20.37 10.67 -1.37
C ALA A 91 -20.95 9.34 -1.88
N GLY A 92 -20.71 8.22 -1.14
CA GLY A 92 -21.25 6.89 -1.47
C GLY A 92 -20.19 5.84 -1.81
N PHE A 93 -18.93 6.09 -1.53
CA PHE A 93 -17.91 5.03 -1.55
C PHE A 93 -18.19 4.02 -0.43
N GLN A 94 -17.91 2.75 -0.71
CA GLN A 94 -18.20 1.64 0.19
C GLN A 94 -16.98 1.18 0.98
N ASP A 95 -15.78 1.57 0.51
CA ASP A 95 -14.50 1.26 1.13
C ASP A 95 -13.60 2.50 1.05
N ILE A 96 -12.89 2.76 2.13
CA ILE A 96 -11.87 3.81 2.20
C ILE A 96 -10.52 3.13 2.35
N GLN A 97 -9.71 3.22 1.30
CA GLN A 97 -8.39 2.60 1.23
C GLN A 97 -7.31 3.65 1.45
N PHE A 98 -6.51 3.47 2.50
CA PHE A 98 -5.39 4.33 2.82
C PHE A 98 -4.11 3.79 2.19
N ASP A 99 -3.59 4.53 1.22
CA ASP A 99 -2.28 4.29 0.61
C ASP A 99 -1.26 5.31 1.13
N TYR A 100 0.04 5.02 0.95
CA TYR A 100 1.12 5.80 1.57
C TYR A 100 0.91 6.02 3.09
N VAL A 101 0.30 5.05 3.74
CA VAL A 101 0.08 5.02 5.19
C VAL A 101 1.37 4.54 5.88
N ARG A 102 2.41 5.38 5.75
CA ARG A 102 3.79 5.09 6.14
C ARG A 102 4.64 6.36 6.23
N PHE A 103 5.78 6.25 6.88
CA PHE A 103 6.85 7.23 6.76
C PHE A 103 7.53 7.12 5.38
N PRO A 104 8.31 8.14 4.96
CA PRO A 104 9.10 8.06 3.74
C PRO A 104 10.05 6.85 3.76
N GLU A 105 10.34 6.29 2.60
CA GLU A 105 11.38 5.25 2.49
C GLU A 105 12.75 5.80 2.87
N GLY A 106 13.56 4.95 3.52
CA GLY A 106 14.87 5.37 4.03
C GLY A 106 14.81 6.45 5.11
N PHE A 107 13.62 6.74 5.67
CA PHE A 107 13.45 7.78 6.69
C PHE A 107 14.34 7.55 7.91
N GLU A 108 14.54 6.31 8.32
CA GLU A 108 15.41 5.93 9.43
C GLU A 108 16.87 6.40 9.26
N ASN A 109 17.33 6.51 8.01
CA ASN A 109 18.68 6.95 7.68
C ASN A 109 18.84 8.48 7.67
N GLN A 110 17.72 9.21 7.63
CA GLN A 110 17.66 10.66 7.49
C GLN A 110 17.05 11.36 8.70
N ALA A 111 16.29 10.64 9.52
CA ALA A 111 15.46 11.19 10.59
C ALA A 111 16.23 12.13 11.54
N ASP A 112 17.50 11.82 11.85
CA ASP A 112 18.32 12.60 12.75
C ASP A 112 18.85 13.90 12.12
N SER A 113 18.87 13.99 10.79
CA SER A 113 19.24 15.20 10.05
C SER A 113 18.07 16.15 9.80
N LEU A 114 16.84 15.68 10.04
CA LEU A 114 15.62 16.41 9.79
C LEU A 114 15.06 17.04 11.09
N THR A 115 14.41 18.17 10.94
CA THR A 115 13.67 18.81 12.02
C THR A 115 12.16 18.55 11.84
N TYR A 116 11.53 17.97 12.84
CA TYR A 116 10.09 17.69 12.82
C TYR A 116 9.53 17.53 14.23
N ASN A 117 8.22 17.70 14.35
CA ASN A 117 7.52 17.50 15.60
C ASN A 117 7.26 15.99 15.82
N LYS A 118 7.72 15.46 16.96
CA LYS A 118 7.49 14.07 17.35
C LYS A 118 6.15 13.85 18.06
N GLY A 119 5.26 14.85 18.08
CA GLY A 119 3.95 14.75 18.70
C GLY A 119 4.02 14.21 20.13
N GLU A 120 3.22 13.22 20.44
CA GLU A 120 3.17 12.56 21.76
C GLU A 120 4.47 11.81 22.12
N TYR A 121 5.35 11.55 21.15
CA TYR A 121 6.58 10.79 21.37
C TYR A 121 7.79 11.66 21.74
N LYS A 122 7.61 12.97 21.92
CA LYS A 122 8.73 13.90 22.23
C LYS A 122 9.60 13.46 23.41
N ASN A 123 8.95 12.87 24.43
CA ASN A 123 9.63 12.39 25.66
C ASN A 123 9.47 10.86 25.83
N SER A 124 9.18 10.14 24.76
CA SER A 124 9.00 8.69 24.80
C SER A 124 10.34 7.99 24.99
N GLN A 125 10.33 6.87 25.73
CA GLN A 125 11.46 5.96 25.88
C GLN A 125 11.48 4.85 24.80
N MET A 126 10.46 4.82 23.95
CA MET A 126 10.40 3.87 22.82
C MET A 126 11.49 4.17 21.81
N SER A 127 12.01 3.13 21.16
CA SER A 127 12.91 3.32 20.02
C SER A 127 12.23 4.17 18.93
N SER A 128 13.02 4.88 18.11
CA SER A 128 12.47 5.68 17.00
C SER A 128 11.68 4.83 16.01
N GLY A 129 12.11 3.58 15.79
CA GLY A 129 11.38 2.62 14.94
C GLY A 129 10.03 2.24 15.54
N ASP A 130 9.99 1.91 16.84
CA ASP A 130 8.74 1.56 17.52
C ASP A 130 7.77 2.74 17.57
N GLN A 131 8.28 3.98 17.72
CA GLN A 131 7.44 5.18 17.65
C GLN A 131 6.75 5.29 16.29
N ARG A 132 7.46 5.02 15.19
CA ARG A 132 6.88 5.03 13.84
C ARG A 132 5.83 3.93 13.67
N VAL A 133 6.13 2.71 14.09
CA VAL A 133 5.18 1.59 14.04
C VAL A 133 3.92 1.86 14.85
N ASP A 134 4.08 2.37 16.07
CA ASP A 134 2.95 2.72 16.94
C ASP A 134 2.09 3.85 16.34
N THR A 135 2.73 4.84 15.72
CA THR A 135 2.05 5.95 15.04
C THR A 135 1.15 5.48 13.89
N ILE A 136 1.69 4.67 12.98
CA ILE A 136 0.91 4.17 11.84
C ILE A 136 -0.22 3.25 12.31
N THR A 137 0.05 2.39 13.29
CA THR A 137 -0.97 1.53 13.89
C THR A 137 -2.10 2.35 14.50
N LYS A 138 -1.78 3.35 15.32
CA LYS A 138 -2.76 4.25 15.95
C LYS A 138 -3.53 5.10 14.95
N PHE A 139 -2.91 5.50 13.84
CA PHE A 139 -3.63 6.20 12.78
C PHE A 139 -4.75 5.32 12.21
N LEU A 140 -4.45 4.06 11.89
CA LEU A 140 -5.47 3.14 11.35
C LEU A 140 -6.53 2.75 12.38
N GLU A 141 -6.15 2.61 13.65
CA GLU A 141 -7.11 2.44 14.74
C GLU A 141 -8.06 3.66 14.82
N TYR A 142 -7.52 4.87 14.74
CA TYR A 142 -8.31 6.11 14.71
C TYR A 142 -9.20 6.17 13.48
N ALA A 143 -8.67 5.85 12.30
CA ALA A 143 -9.42 5.83 11.05
C ALA A 143 -10.61 4.83 11.12
N ASN A 144 -10.37 3.62 11.59
CA ASN A 144 -11.41 2.61 11.77
C ASN A 144 -12.50 3.11 12.72
N LYS A 145 -12.12 3.65 13.88
CA LYS A 145 -13.05 4.20 14.86
C LYS A 145 -13.94 5.30 14.28
N GLU A 146 -13.39 6.18 13.46
CA GLU A 146 -14.10 7.33 12.90
C GLU A 146 -14.98 6.96 11.69
N LEU A 147 -14.59 5.94 10.93
CA LEU A 147 -15.26 5.58 9.67
C LEU A 147 -16.26 4.42 9.81
N LYS A 148 -16.02 3.49 10.72
CA LYS A 148 -16.91 2.34 10.96
C LYS A 148 -18.37 2.74 11.23
N PRO A 149 -18.66 3.80 12.03
CA PRO A 149 -20.03 4.26 12.25
C PRO A 149 -20.73 4.79 10.99
N MET A 150 -19.97 5.09 9.93
CA MET A 150 -20.50 5.54 8.65
C MET A 150 -20.90 4.39 7.73
N GLY A 151 -20.66 3.13 8.14
CA GLY A 151 -21.04 1.93 7.39
C GLY A 151 -20.13 1.64 6.18
N VAL A 152 -18.92 2.17 6.17
CA VAL A 152 -17.91 1.89 5.15
C VAL A 152 -16.85 0.94 5.69
N ASN A 153 -16.23 0.18 4.79
CA ASN A 153 -15.04 -0.60 5.11
C ASN A 153 -13.80 0.30 5.13
N VAL A 154 -12.81 -0.10 5.90
CA VAL A 154 -11.49 0.53 5.95
C VAL A 154 -10.45 -0.47 5.45
N SER A 155 -9.64 -0.07 4.49
CA SER A 155 -8.55 -0.88 3.97
C SER A 155 -7.24 -0.09 3.93
N ALA A 156 -6.12 -0.80 3.86
CA ALA A 156 -4.80 -0.17 3.85
C ALA A 156 -3.87 -0.88 2.85
N ASP A 157 -3.13 -0.06 2.10
CA ASP A 157 -2.06 -0.52 1.23
C ASP A 157 -0.76 -0.58 2.03
N VAL A 158 -0.06 -1.70 1.92
CA VAL A 158 1.21 -1.92 2.60
C VAL A 158 2.25 -2.46 1.63
N PHE A 159 3.51 -2.20 1.91
CA PHE A 159 4.56 -2.87 1.16
C PHE A 159 4.53 -4.38 1.39
N GLY A 160 4.68 -5.15 0.32
CA GLY A 160 4.65 -6.61 0.38
C GLY A 160 5.66 -7.17 1.38
N TYR A 161 6.88 -6.62 1.41
CA TYR A 161 7.90 -7.09 2.34
C TYR A 161 7.53 -6.94 3.83
N SER A 162 6.59 -6.04 4.18
CA SER A 162 6.15 -5.87 5.56
C SER A 162 5.50 -7.13 6.17
N ALA A 163 5.01 -8.05 5.33
CA ALA A 163 4.51 -9.36 5.76
C ALA A 163 5.63 -10.42 5.89
N LEU A 164 6.85 -10.11 5.46
CA LEU A 164 7.99 -11.03 5.48
C LEU A 164 8.96 -10.76 6.63
N VAL A 165 8.77 -9.66 7.34
CA VAL A 165 9.57 -9.23 8.49
C VAL A 165 8.68 -9.06 9.72
N GLU A 166 9.24 -9.09 10.90
CA GLU A 166 8.47 -8.86 12.15
C GLU A 166 7.83 -7.47 12.16
N ASN A 167 8.61 -6.45 11.81
CA ASN A 167 8.18 -5.07 11.62
C ASN A 167 9.05 -4.42 10.55
N ALA A 168 8.50 -3.44 9.82
CA ALA A 168 9.23 -2.54 8.95
C ALA A 168 9.37 -1.16 9.63
N PRO A 169 10.28 -1.01 10.64
CA PRO A 169 10.32 0.15 11.52
C PRO A 169 10.79 1.42 10.80
N GLY A 170 11.51 1.29 9.69
CA GLY A 170 11.94 2.43 8.86
C GLY A 170 10.75 3.24 8.38
N ILE A 171 9.77 2.57 7.81
CA ILE A 171 8.53 3.17 7.29
C ILE A 171 7.37 3.14 8.27
N GLY A 172 7.50 2.48 9.42
CA GLY A 172 6.47 2.39 10.45
C GLY A 172 5.38 1.35 10.18
N GLN A 173 5.58 0.40 9.27
CA GLN A 173 4.61 -0.66 9.02
C GLN A 173 4.89 -1.90 9.87
N SER A 174 3.84 -2.42 10.50
CA SER A 174 3.79 -3.74 11.12
C SER A 174 2.58 -4.44 10.55
N PHE A 175 2.80 -5.42 9.69
CA PHE A 175 1.73 -6.11 9.00
C PHE A 175 0.65 -6.65 9.96
N PRO A 176 0.99 -7.39 11.03
CA PRO A 176 -0.03 -7.91 11.95
C PRO A 176 -0.75 -6.83 12.75
N LYS A 177 -0.09 -5.71 13.09
CA LYS A 177 -0.75 -4.61 13.82
C LYS A 177 -1.69 -3.81 12.92
N ILE A 178 -1.29 -3.56 11.67
CA ILE A 178 -2.14 -2.91 10.67
C ILE A 178 -3.35 -3.79 10.38
N SER A 179 -3.13 -5.08 10.13
CA SER A 179 -4.19 -6.06 9.80
C SER A 179 -5.31 -6.10 10.83
N LYS A 180 -5.03 -5.93 12.11
CA LYS A 180 -6.05 -5.90 13.18
C LYS A 180 -6.96 -4.68 13.15
N ASN A 181 -6.59 -3.64 12.42
CA ASN A 181 -7.28 -2.35 12.40
C ASN A 181 -7.97 -2.04 11.07
N VAL A 182 -8.01 -2.99 10.14
CA VAL A 182 -8.62 -2.83 8.82
C VAL A 182 -9.55 -3.98 8.47
N ASP A 183 -10.51 -3.74 7.57
CA ASP A 183 -11.42 -4.78 7.05
C ASP A 183 -10.76 -5.55 5.88
N ALA A 184 -9.86 -4.89 5.13
CA ALA A 184 -9.03 -5.53 4.12
C ALA A 184 -7.61 -4.98 4.16
N ILE A 185 -6.63 -5.84 3.89
CA ILE A 185 -5.23 -5.47 3.75
C ILE A 185 -4.77 -5.75 2.32
N SER A 186 -4.10 -4.77 1.71
CA SER A 186 -3.70 -4.80 0.31
C SER A 186 -2.19 -4.68 0.21
N SER A 187 -1.51 -5.82 0.28
CA SER A 187 -0.07 -5.90 0.09
C SER A 187 0.29 -5.66 -1.37
N MET A 188 1.27 -4.82 -1.64
CA MET A 188 1.83 -4.61 -2.97
C MET A 188 2.83 -5.73 -3.26
N ILE A 189 2.42 -6.70 -4.09
CA ILE A 189 3.17 -7.95 -4.30
C ILE A 189 3.64 -8.12 -5.73
N TYR A 190 3.83 -7.02 -6.44
CA TYR A 190 4.28 -7.01 -7.84
C TYR A 190 5.54 -7.85 -8.01
N PRO A 191 5.58 -8.84 -8.93
CA PRO A 191 6.78 -9.64 -9.15
C PRO A 191 8.03 -8.83 -9.47
N SER A 192 7.89 -7.68 -10.14
CA SER A 192 9.00 -6.78 -10.47
C SER A 192 9.63 -6.06 -9.27
N HIS A 193 8.99 -6.10 -8.09
CA HIS A 193 9.46 -5.41 -6.88
C HIS A 193 10.30 -6.31 -5.97
N TRP A 194 10.56 -7.55 -6.39
CA TRP A 194 11.38 -8.51 -5.67
C TRP A 194 12.74 -8.66 -6.31
N SER A 195 13.76 -8.77 -5.48
CA SER A 195 15.15 -8.91 -5.93
C SER A 195 15.41 -10.32 -6.46
N ASN A 196 16.41 -10.43 -7.33
CA ASN A 196 16.90 -11.71 -7.78
C ASN A 196 17.33 -12.56 -6.59
N GLY A 197 16.82 -13.79 -6.49
CA GLY A 197 17.02 -14.68 -5.36
C GLY A 197 15.88 -14.69 -4.34
N ASP A 198 15.01 -13.70 -4.35
CA ASP A 198 13.83 -13.70 -3.46
C ASP A 198 12.94 -14.90 -3.77
N PHE A 199 12.36 -15.45 -2.73
CA PHE A 199 11.56 -16.68 -2.80
C PHE A 199 12.30 -17.87 -3.42
N GLY A 200 13.64 -17.83 -3.53
CA GLY A 200 14.45 -18.83 -4.23
C GLY A 200 14.33 -18.78 -5.76
N LEU A 201 13.82 -17.69 -6.32
CA LEU A 201 13.66 -17.49 -7.75
C LEU A 201 14.83 -16.66 -8.29
N GLN A 202 15.38 -17.07 -9.45
CA GLN A 202 16.48 -16.32 -10.05
C GLN A 202 16.05 -14.91 -10.46
N ALA A 203 14.87 -14.76 -11.02
CA ALA A 203 14.29 -13.48 -11.43
C ALA A 203 12.77 -13.54 -11.19
N PRO A 204 12.25 -13.02 -10.05
CA PRO A 204 10.84 -13.15 -9.67
C PRO A 204 9.86 -12.68 -10.75
N ASP A 205 10.15 -11.59 -11.47
CA ASP A 205 9.26 -11.06 -12.52
C ASP A 205 9.07 -12.01 -13.70
N THR A 206 10.00 -12.95 -13.89
CA THR A 206 9.90 -13.97 -14.96
C THR A 206 9.05 -15.18 -14.57
N GLU A 207 8.67 -15.29 -13.30
CA GLU A 207 7.90 -16.41 -12.74
C GLU A 207 6.70 -15.91 -11.90
N PRO A 208 5.70 -15.24 -12.52
CA PRO A 208 4.59 -14.57 -11.82
C PRO A 208 3.84 -15.50 -10.87
N TYR A 209 3.47 -16.70 -11.34
CA TYR A 209 2.78 -17.67 -10.52
C TYR A 209 3.56 -18.01 -9.25
N LYS A 210 4.83 -18.39 -9.38
CA LYS A 210 5.65 -18.83 -8.23
C LYS A 210 5.90 -17.70 -7.25
N THR A 211 6.16 -16.50 -7.77
CA THR A 211 6.38 -15.29 -6.93
C THR A 211 5.17 -15.03 -6.05
N VAL A 212 3.99 -14.91 -6.66
CA VAL A 212 2.75 -14.66 -5.94
C VAL A 212 2.38 -15.83 -5.03
N ASN A 213 2.53 -17.09 -5.50
CA ASN A 213 2.24 -18.29 -4.71
C ASN A 213 3.08 -18.32 -3.42
N ARG A 214 4.40 -18.15 -3.54
CA ARG A 214 5.33 -18.23 -2.40
C ARG A 214 5.15 -17.08 -1.42
N TYR A 215 4.84 -15.88 -1.93
CA TYR A 215 4.48 -14.75 -1.09
C TYR A 215 3.18 -14.99 -0.31
N ILE A 216 2.10 -15.32 -1.02
CA ILE A 216 0.76 -15.45 -0.40
C ILE A 216 0.69 -16.57 0.64
N GLN A 217 1.47 -17.63 0.49
CA GLN A 217 1.57 -18.67 1.54
C GLN A 217 2.10 -18.08 2.85
N LYS A 218 3.10 -17.21 2.79
CA LYS A 218 3.66 -16.53 3.99
C LYS A 218 2.66 -15.54 4.58
N GLU A 219 2.02 -14.70 3.73
CA GLU A 219 1.00 -13.76 4.18
C GLU A 219 -0.18 -14.48 4.83
N ASN A 220 -0.71 -15.53 4.20
CA ASN A 220 -1.80 -16.32 4.76
C ASN A 220 -1.44 -16.93 6.12
N SER A 221 -0.23 -17.49 6.25
CA SER A 221 0.24 -18.05 7.52
C SER A 221 0.26 -17.00 8.62
N LEU A 222 0.69 -15.78 8.31
CA LEU A 222 0.71 -14.67 9.25
C LEU A 222 -0.71 -14.21 9.60
N LEU A 223 -1.58 -14.04 8.59
CA LEU A 223 -2.98 -13.66 8.78
C LEU A 223 -3.76 -14.69 9.61
N ASP A 224 -3.47 -15.98 9.45
CA ASP A 224 -4.14 -17.06 10.21
C ASP A 224 -3.84 -16.96 11.71
N THR A 225 -2.70 -16.38 12.10
CA THR A 225 -2.38 -16.13 13.52
C THR A 225 -3.31 -15.12 14.18
N LEU A 226 -3.99 -14.29 13.39
CA LEU A 226 -4.89 -13.25 13.89
C LEU A 226 -6.28 -13.76 14.27
N GLY A 227 -6.63 -15.00 13.87
CA GLY A 227 -7.90 -15.63 14.20
C GLY A 227 -9.11 -14.81 13.75
N LYS A 228 -9.96 -14.41 14.70
CA LYS A 228 -11.18 -13.62 14.41
C LYS A 228 -10.91 -12.19 13.91
N ASP A 229 -9.72 -11.69 14.15
CA ASP A 229 -9.31 -10.33 13.74
C ASP A 229 -8.61 -10.33 12.36
N LYS A 230 -8.65 -11.46 11.65
CA LYS A 230 -8.12 -11.62 10.30
C LYS A 230 -8.92 -10.77 9.31
N PRO A 231 -8.28 -9.78 8.63
CA PRO A 231 -8.92 -9.03 7.55
C PRO A 231 -9.00 -9.85 6.27
N ILE A 232 -9.72 -9.32 5.28
CA ILE A 232 -9.65 -9.82 3.91
C ILE A 232 -8.26 -9.52 3.35
N SER A 233 -7.59 -10.53 2.78
CA SER A 233 -6.42 -10.30 1.93
C SER A 233 -6.90 -9.86 0.54
N ARG A 234 -6.49 -8.66 0.11
CA ARG A 234 -6.83 -8.05 -1.19
C ARG A 234 -5.56 -7.45 -1.81
N PRO A 235 -4.58 -8.27 -2.20
CA PRO A 235 -3.29 -7.79 -2.67
C PRO A 235 -3.39 -7.01 -3.98
N TRP A 236 -2.46 -6.10 -4.19
CA TRP A 236 -2.19 -5.47 -5.46
C TRP A 236 -1.28 -6.37 -6.30
N ILE A 237 -1.72 -6.73 -7.50
CA ILE A 237 -0.97 -7.51 -8.48
C ILE A 237 -0.60 -6.66 -9.70
N GLN A 238 0.39 -7.13 -10.46
CA GLN A 238 1.03 -6.37 -11.53
C GLN A 238 0.25 -6.46 -12.84
N ASP A 239 0.07 -5.33 -13.51
CA ASP A 239 -0.45 -5.27 -14.89
C ASP A 239 0.40 -4.29 -15.72
N PHE A 240 1.72 -4.48 -15.72
CA PHE A 240 2.66 -3.69 -16.51
C PHE A 240 3.96 -4.44 -16.75
N THR A 241 4.65 -4.17 -17.85
CA THR A 241 5.98 -4.72 -18.17
C THR A 241 7.08 -3.91 -17.49
N ALA A 242 7.91 -4.57 -16.68
CA ALA A 242 8.99 -3.96 -15.90
C ALA A 242 10.34 -3.95 -16.65
N SER A 243 10.40 -3.38 -17.85
CA SER A 243 11.60 -3.38 -18.71
C SER A 243 12.83 -2.72 -18.08
N TYR A 244 12.65 -1.87 -17.07
CA TYR A 244 13.72 -1.24 -16.29
C TYR A 244 14.59 -2.23 -15.49
N LEU A 245 14.11 -3.48 -15.27
CA LEU A 245 14.89 -4.55 -14.62
C LEU A 245 16.03 -5.09 -15.50
N GLY A 246 16.00 -4.80 -16.80
CA GLY A 246 17.00 -5.26 -17.75
C GLY A 246 16.76 -6.68 -18.26
N ALA A 247 17.34 -6.98 -19.41
CA ALA A 247 17.13 -8.24 -20.11
C ALA A 247 17.45 -9.46 -19.23
N GLY A 248 16.55 -10.45 -19.23
CA GLY A 248 16.64 -11.67 -18.43
C GLY A 248 16.06 -11.58 -17.02
N ASN A 249 15.69 -10.36 -16.55
CA ASN A 249 15.09 -10.17 -15.23
C ASN A 249 13.61 -9.79 -15.30
N TYR A 250 13.04 -9.66 -16.47
CA TYR A 250 11.61 -9.39 -16.68
C TYR A 250 11.07 -10.14 -17.89
N ILE A 251 9.76 -10.22 -17.99
CA ILE A 251 9.03 -10.72 -19.17
C ILE A 251 8.08 -9.63 -19.67
N ASP A 252 7.64 -9.75 -20.93
CA ASP A 252 6.49 -9.00 -21.41
C ASP A 252 5.26 -9.43 -20.60
N TYR A 253 4.66 -8.48 -19.88
CA TYR A 253 3.58 -8.75 -18.95
C TYR A 253 2.26 -8.76 -19.71
N ASP A 254 1.90 -9.92 -20.20
CA ASP A 254 0.73 -10.18 -21.04
C ASP A 254 -0.42 -10.84 -20.25
N THR A 255 -1.49 -11.18 -20.97
CA THR A 255 -2.65 -11.91 -20.44
C THR A 255 -2.27 -13.16 -19.64
N ARG A 256 -1.19 -13.90 -20.09
CA ARG A 256 -0.73 -15.12 -19.41
C ARG A 256 -0.10 -14.78 -18.07
N ALA A 257 0.81 -13.79 -18.01
CA ALA A 257 1.50 -13.41 -16.78
C ALA A 257 0.50 -12.99 -15.69
N ILE A 258 -0.46 -12.13 -16.03
CA ILE A 258 -1.50 -11.69 -15.09
C ILE A 258 -2.40 -12.86 -14.68
N SER A 259 -2.80 -13.72 -15.61
CA SER A 259 -3.59 -14.91 -15.29
C SER A 259 -2.86 -15.88 -14.36
N GLU A 260 -1.54 -15.99 -14.45
CA GLU A 260 -0.70 -16.76 -13.54
C GLU A 260 -0.70 -16.19 -12.12
N GLU A 261 -0.64 -14.86 -11.96
CA GLU A 261 -0.79 -14.23 -10.64
C GLU A 261 -2.17 -14.50 -10.03
N VAL A 262 -3.25 -14.29 -10.81
CA VAL A 262 -4.63 -14.56 -10.37
C VAL A 262 -4.81 -16.03 -10.00
N GLN A 263 -4.22 -16.96 -10.77
CA GLN A 263 -4.27 -18.39 -10.46
C GLN A 263 -3.58 -18.71 -9.14
N ALA A 264 -2.39 -18.11 -8.89
CA ALA A 264 -1.66 -18.30 -7.64
C ALA A 264 -2.47 -17.82 -6.41
N LEU A 265 -3.13 -16.67 -6.52
CA LEU A 265 -4.03 -16.17 -5.48
C LEU A 265 -5.18 -17.15 -5.25
N LYS A 266 -5.84 -17.60 -6.31
CA LYS A 266 -6.98 -18.52 -6.24
C LYS A 266 -6.62 -19.86 -5.61
N ASP A 267 -5.46 -20.40 -5.95
CA ASP A 267 -4.97 -21.68 -5.42
C ASP A 267 -4.70 -21.61 -3.92
N ASN A 268 -4.35 -20.43 -3.42
CA ASN A 268 -4.14 -20.15 -2.00
C ASN A 268 -5.38 -19.58 -1.28
N GLY A 269 -6.56 -19.60 -1.92
CA GLY A 269 -7.82 -19.21 -1.30
C GLY A 269 -8.07 -17.69 -1.21
N VAL A 270 -7.23 -16.88 -1.83
CA VAL A 270 -7.44 -15.43 -1.95
C VAL A 270 -8.36 -15.18 -3.15
N ASN A 271 -9.48 -14.50 -2.92
CA ASN A 271 -10.52 -14.28 -3.92
C ASN A 271 -10.70 -12.80 -4.30
N GLU A 272 -10.05 -11.90 -3.60
CA GLU A 272 -10.08 -10.47 -3.86
C GLU A 272 -8.66 -9.99 -4.19
N PHE A 273 -8.52 -9.12 -5.17
CA PHE A 273 -7.25 -8.51 -5.55
C PHE A 273 -7.49 -7.19 -6.29
N LEU A 274 -6.45 -6.41 -6.43
CA LEU A 274 -6.43 -5.15 -7.15
C LEU A 274 -5.38 -5.23 -8.24
N LEU A 275 -5.66 -4.66 -9.41
CA LEU A 275 -4.69 -4.56 -10.51
C LEU A 275 -4.01 -3.20 -10.49
N TRP A 276 -2.70 -3.18 -10.61
CA TRP A 276 -1.94 -1.95 -10.75
C TRP A 276 -1.39 -1.77 -12.16
N ASN A 277 -1.83 -0.70 -12.79
CA ASN A 277 -1.24 -0.13 -13.99
C ASN A 277 -1.26 1.39 -13.88
N ALA A 278 -0.10 2.03 -13.90
CA ALA A 278 0.01 3.48 -13.71
C ALA A 278 -0.68 4.30 -14.83
N GLY A 279 -0.80 3.72 -16.03
CA GLY A 279 -1.50 4.31 -17.17
C GLY A 279 -3.01 4.08 -17.17
N ASN A 280 -3.52 3.24 -16.26
CA ASN A 280 -4.91 2.73 -16.28
C ASN A 280 -5.28 2.04 -17.62
N ASP A 281 -4.30 1.45 -18.27
CA ASP A 281 -4.45 0.67 -19.52
C ASP A 281 -4.30 -0.81 -19.17
N TYR A 282 -5.41 -1.44 -18.82
CA TYR A 282 -5.43 -2.80 -18.32
C TYR A 282 -5.47 -3.82 -19.45
N THR A 283 -4.72 -4.92 -19.26
CA THR A 283 -4.59 -6.02 -20.23
C THR A 283 -5.92 -6.74 -20.41
N GLU A 284 -6.40 -6.82 -21.64
CA GLU A 284 -7.64 -7.52 -21.98
C GLU A 284 -7.47 -9.04 -22.01
N GLY A 285 -8.58 -9.77 -21.82
CA GLY A 285 -8.63 -11.23 -21.96
C GLY A 285 -8.08 -12.02 -20.77
N VAL A 286 -7.75 -11.36 -19.67
CA VAL A 286 -7.29 -12.03 -18.44
C VAL A 286 -8.41 -12.86 -17.81
N ASN A 287 -8.09 -14.06 -17.36
CA ASN A 287 -9.00 -14.90 -16.61
C ASN A 287 -9.00 -14.52 -15.14
N TYR A 288 -9.88 -13.60 -14.74
CA TYR A 288 -10.00 -13.12 -13.35
C TYR A 288 -10.72 -14.09 -12.41
N ASN A 289 -11.26 -15.20 -12.88
CA ASN A 289 -11.93 -16.18 -12.03
C ASN A 289 -11.58 -17.63 -12.44
N PRO A 290 -10.31 -18.03 -12.36
CA PRO A 290 -9.92 -19.39 -12.65
C PRO A 290 -10.52 -20.39 -11.65
N LYS A 291 -10.55 -21.67 -12.04
CA LYS A 291 -10.82 -22.73 -11.08
C LYS A 291 -9.65 -22.85 -10.11
N LYS A 292 -9.97 -23.14 -8.86
CA LYS A 292 -8.93 -23.45 -7.86
C LYS A 292 -8.20 -24.72 -8.27
N GLY A 293 -6.88 -24.63 -8.37
CA GLY A 293 -5.97 -25.75 -8.61
C GLY A 293 -5.32 -26.21 -7.30
N ASN A 294 -4.17 -26.87 -7.45
CA ASN A 294 -3.34 -27.33 -6.33
C ASN A 294 -1.99 -26.61 -6.38
N ALA A 295 -1.79 -25.67 -5.48
CA ALA A 295 -0.57 -24.87 -5.41
C ALA A 295 0.72 -25.72 -5.30
N LYS A 296 0.67 -26.87 -4.62
CA LYS A 296 1.80 -27.78 -4.49
C LYS A 296 2.16 -28.50 -5.79
N GLU A 297 1.18 -28.74 -6.66
CA GLU A 297 1.43 -29.37 -7.98
C GLU A 297 2.01 -28.33 -8.95
N GLN A 298 1.58 -27.07 -8.85
CA GLN A 298 2.05 -25.98 -9.70
C GLN A 298 3.44 -25.48 -9.30
N ASP A 299 3.77 -25.53 -8.00
CA ASP A 299 5.05 -25.11 -7.45
C ASP A 299 5.49 -26.06 -6.32
N PRO A 300 6.04 -27.24 -6.67
CA PRO A 300 6.44 -28.25 -5.70
C PRO A 300 7.51 -27.77 -4.71
N GLU A 301 8.37 -26.85 -5.15
CA GLU A 301 9.47 -26.31 -4.35
C GLU A 301 9.03 -25.18 -3.42
N GLY A 302 7.84 -24.60 -3.63
CA GLY A 302 7.34 -23.43 -2.90
C GLY A 302 7.09 -23.66 -1.42
N VAL A 303 7.10 -24.90 -0.96
CA VAL A 303 6.74 -25.31 0.41
C VAL A 303 7.96 -25.42 1.34
N GLU A 304 9.18 -25.55 0.80
CA GLU A 304 10.37 -25.87 1.62
C GLU A 304 11.16 -24.66 2.14
N GLN A 305 10.89 -23.44 1.68
CA GLN A 305 11.71 -22.26 1.99
C GLN A 305 11.18 -21.37 3.12
N THR A 306 10.51 -21.92 4.13
CA THR A 306 9.99 -21.12 5.25
C THR A 306 11.01 -20.80 6.36
N ASN A 307 12.25 -21.32 6.25
CA ASN A 307 13.26 -21.14 7.28
C ASN A 307 14.61 -20.84 6.66
N ASP A 308 14.91 -19.62 6.25
CA ASP A 308 16.26 -19.05 6.33
C ASP A 308 16.37 -17.77 5.48
N LYS A 309 16.65 -16.71 6.18
CA LYS A 309 17.34 -15.45 5.91
C LYS A 309 16.51 -14.22 6.25
N GLU A 310 16.66 -13.81 7.47
CA GLU A 310 16.77 -12.39 7.83
C GLU A 310 18.01 -11.87 7.11
N ASP A 311 17.83 -10.95 6.17
CA ASP A 311 18.66 -9.78 5.94
C ASP A 311 18.54 -9.23 4.52
N GLN A 312 18.46 -7.91 4.46
CA GLN A 312 18.69 -7.06 3.29
C GLN A 312 17.56 -6.92 2.28
N HIS A 313 16.50 -6.24 2.67
CA HIS A 313 15.68 -5.49 1.72
C HIS A 313 16.00 -4.00 1.82
N SER A 314 16.92 -3.54 0.99
CA SER A 314 17.22 -2.13 0.75
C SER A 314 16.75 -1.73 -0.66
N ASP A 315 15.88 -0.72 -0.69
CA ASP A 315 15.81 0.28 -1.76
C ASP A 315 15.44 -0.11 -3.20
N SER A 316 14.58 -1.09 -3.48
CA SER A 316 14.16 -1.31 -4.87
C SER A 316 12.67 -0.99 -5.21
N GLN A 317 11.89 -0.53 -4.25
CA GLN A 317 10.45 -0.29 -4.52
C GLN A 317 10.10 1.08 -5.11
N ASP A 318 11.07 1.95 -5.39
CA ASP A 318 10.84 3.32 -5.87
C ASP A 318 10.80 3.50 -7.40
N ASN A 319 10.78 2.43 -8.20
CA ASN A 319 10.88 2.56 -9.66
C ASN A 319 9.56 2.73 -10.42
N GLU A 320 8.47 3.10 -9.75
CA GLU A 320 7.14 3.15 -10.36
C GLU A 320 6.84 4.35 -11.28
N GLN A 321 7.80 5.20 -11.69
CA GLN A 321 7.47 6.33 -12.58
C GLN A 321 8.65 6.82 -13.41
N ALA A 322 9.08 6.07 -14.40
CA ALA A 322 10.01 6.60 -15.39
C ALA A 322 9.40 6.95 -16.75
N ASP A 323 8.10 6.73 -17.01
CA ASP A 323 7.50 6.97 -18.33
C ASP A 323 6.30 7.93 -18.31
N ASN A 324 6.51 9.19 -17.93
CA ASN A 324 5.58 10.25 -18.33
C ASN A 324 6.27 11.62 -18.43
N LYS A 325 7.34 11.70 -19.24
CA LYS A 325 7.83 12.97 -19.78
C LYS A 325 8.02 12.81 -21.28
N ASN A 326 6.92 12.83 -22.02
CA ASN A 326 6.84 13.30 -23.40
C ASN A 326 5.37 13.23 -23.88
N LYS A 327 4.61 14.28 -23.55
CA LYS A 327 3.68 14.98 -24.47
C LYS A 327 3.06 16.15 -23.72
#